data_b07a3b1eef178842949729cb92915f64
#
_entry.id   b07a3b1eef178842949729cb92915f64
#
_cell.length_a   1.000
_cell.length_b   1.000
_cell.length_c   1.000
_cell.angle_alpha   90.00
_cell.angle_beta   90.00
_cell.angle_gamma   90.00
#
_symmetry.space_group_name_H-M   'P 1'
#
loop_
_entity.id
_entity.type
_entity.pdbx_description
1 polymer ?
#
loop_
_entity_poly.entity_id
_entity_poly.type
_entity_poly.pdbx_seq_one_letter_code
_entity_poly.pdbx_strand_id
1 'polypeptide(L)'
;MRKHIRLLSVITLSFICSGVFAQGNFATKDHGFVHGISKDYEWPTDPEVLKKLDQWQDLKFGIMFHWGIYSVPGISESWALCSEDRFTARRKKILPGASYGDFKKWYWGLAKSFNPTKFEPAQWAEIMKDAGFKYLIFTTKHHDGFCMFDSKFTDYSIAKGPYKNGKYSNVAYHVFDAFRQQGFMIGAYFSKPDWHCESYWDPALSTPTRNPNYDIKKYPETWAKYQQYTANQIDELMSDYGKIDILWLDGGWVRKPKQDIKLDEIVDNARKKQPGLIAVDRTIPGRNENYQTPELTIPKTQLDHPWESNITLTNTWGWNPKPKYKSVNWIINTLAEITAKGGCFALNVGPSGEGIIEEEVLVRLKQVGKWLQKNGTAIYATRITPNYNYGKVWFTANKDGKTLYAIYALPEGENLPEYIEWEGNEPNGKVTLLQNGKQFKYTRMDGKIRIMLPKGLKNEALAFSFKTKG
;
A
#
# COMPACT_ATOMS: atom_id res chain seq x y z
N MET A 1 -71.24 29.06 -23.11
CA MET A 1 -70.70 28.31 -21.97
C MET A 1 -69.76 27.23 -22.52
N ARG A 2 -68.45 27.48 -22.51
CA ARG A 2 -67.37 26.51 -22.91
C ARG A 2 -66.66 26.04 -21.65
N LYS A 3 -66.79 24.75 -21.33
CA LYS A 3 -66.07 24.07 -20.25
C LYS A 3 -64.66 23.71 -20.75
N HIS A 4 -63.61 24.24 -20.09
CA HIS A 4 -62.26 23.82 -20.29
C HIS A 4 -61.96 22.58 -19.41
N ILE A 5 -61.66 21.49 -20.05
CA ILE A 5 -61.12 20.29 -19.42
C ILE A 5 -59.57 20.48 -19.35
N ARG A 6 -59.01 20.56 -18.14
CA ARG A 6 -57.56 20.51 -17.91
C ARG A 6 -57.14 19.06 -17.84
N LEU A 7 -56.32 18.65 -18.79
CA LEU A 7 -55.59 17.36 -18.75
C LEU A 7 -54.42 17.50 -17.76
N LEU A 8 -54.47 16.75 -16.68
CA LEU A 8 -53.30 16.57 -15.78
C LEU A 8 -52.41 15.48 -16.41
N SER A 9 -51.25 15.89 -16.91
CA SER A 9 -50.20 14.95 -17.31
C SER A 9 -49.44 14.53 -16.03
N VAL A 10 -49.63 13.27 -15.66
CA VAL A 10 -48.80 12.62 -14.60
C VAL A 10 -47.49 12.24 -15.26
N ILE A 11 -46.42 12.99 -14.94
CA ILE A 11 -45.05 12.61 -15.29
C ILE A 11 -44.59 11.59 -14.25
N THR A 12 -44.57 10.32 -14.66
CA THR A 12 -43.94 9.24 -13.89
C THR A 12 -42.41 9.43 -13.99
N LEU A 13 -41.78 10.00 -12.97
CA LEU A 13 -40.33 10.03 -12.85
C LEU A 13 -39.87 8.63 -12.48
N SER A 14 -39.40 7.87 -13.46
CA SER A 14 -38.67 6.63 -13.24
C SER A 14 -37.31 7.01 -12.66
N PHE A 15 -37.13 6.88 -11.33
CA PHE A 15 -35.84 6.89 -10.69
C PHE A 15 -35.06 5.66 -11.17
N ILE A 16 -34.23 5.83 -12.18
CA ILE A 16 -33.14 4.88 -12.47
C ILE A 16 -32.15 5.08 -11.30
N CYS A 17 -32.25 4.20 -10.32
CA CYS A 17 -31.26 4.08 -9.25
C CYS A 17 -30.00 3.51 -9.90
N SER A 18 -29.19 4.38 -10.52
CA SER A 18 -27.80 4.06 -10.84
C SER A 18 -27.12 3.86 -9.52
N GLY A 19 -26.95 2.60 -9.11
CA GLY A 19 -26.13 2.22 -7.97
C GLY A 19 -24.68 2.65 -8.24
N VAL A 20 -24.39 3.92 -7.96
CA VAL A 20 -23.02 4.36 -7.75
C VAL A 20 -22.55 3.59 -6.54
N PHE A 21 -21.77 2.53 -6.75
CA PHE A 21 -20.97 1.95 -5.71
C PHE A 21 -20.20 3.10 -5.07
N ALA A 22 -20.64 3.52 -3.91
CA ALA A 22 -19.84 4.37 -3.05
C ALA A 22 -18.60 3.55 -2.70
N GLN A 23 -17.57 3.63 -3.56
CA GLN A 23 -16.20 3.51 -3.09
C GLN A 23 -16.14 4.52 -1.96
N GLY A 24 -16.22 4.02 -0.72
CA GLY A 24 -16.09 4.88 0.43
C GLY A 24 -14.82 5.70 0.23
N ASN A 25 -14.97 6.99 -0.01
CA ASN A 25 -13.87 7.94 -0.02
C ASN A 25 -13.27 7.92 1.38
N PHE A 26 -12.42 6.92 1.65
CA PHE A 26 -11.55 6.85 2.82
C PHE A 26 -10.34 7.80 2.66
N ALA A 27 -10.24 8.50 1.54
CA ALA A 27 -9.43 9.69 1.46
C ALA A 27 -9.99 10.66 2.52
N THR A 28 -9.42 10.59 3.72
CA THR A 28 -9.73 11.58 4.73
C THR A 28 -9.44 12.94 4.12
N LYS A 29 -10.42 13.84 4.11
CA LYS A 29 -10.28 15.24 3.66
C LYS A 29 -9.10 15.97 4.32
N ASP A 30 -8.44 15.33 5.27
CA ASP A 30 -7.30 15.84 6.03
C ASP A 30 -5.94 15.70 5.33
N HIS A 31 -5.82 14.83 4.31
CA HIS A 31 -4.60 14.71 3.54
C HIS A 31 -4.76 15.47 2.21
N GLY A 32 -4.45 16.75 2.21
CA GLY A 32 -4.48 17.62 1.02
C GLY A 32 -3.43 17.23 -0.05
N PHE A 33 -3.03 15.97 -0.10
CA PHE A 33 -2.15 15.37 -1.09
C PHE A 33 -2.58 13.92 -1.28
N VAL A 34 -3.54 13.71 -2.16
CA VAL A 34 -3.73 12.40 -2.77
C VAL A 34 -2.58 12.27 -3.76
N HIS A 35 -1.65 11.36 -3.49
CA HIS A 35 -0.58 11.01 -4.42
C HIS A 35 -1.25 10.43 -5.66
N GLY A 36 -1.32 11.23 -6.72
CA GLY A 36 -1.93 10.86 -7.98
C GLY A 36 -0.94 10.16 -8.91
N ILE A 37 -1.43 9.76 -10.05
CA ILE A 37 -0.63 9.22 -11.13
C ILE A 37 -0.08 10.40 -11.93
N SER A 38 1.25 10.45 -12.12
CA SER A 38 1.88 11.34 -13.07
C SER A 38 1.78 10.78 -14.48
N LYS A 39 1.62 11.68 -15.47
CA LYS A 39 1.75 11.31 -16.90
C LYS A 39 3.19 11.22 -17.36
N ASP A 40 4.12 11.67 -16.52
CA ASP A 40 5.54 11.83 -16.85
C ASP A 40 6.38 10.66 -16.32
N TYR A 41 5.86 9.42 -16.42
CA TYR A 41 6.61 8.23 -15.99
C TYR A 41 7.80 7.95 -16.91
N GLU A 42 8.98 7.74 -16.31
CA GLU A 42 10.20 7.38 -17.02
C GLU A 42 10.56 5.91 -16.75
N TRP A 43 10.61 5.09 -17.82
CA TRP A 43 11.05 3.70 -17.68
C TRP A 43 12.52 3.64 -17.27
N PRO A 44 12.89 2.76 -16.31
CA PRO A 44 14.30 2.51 -16.02
C PRO A 44 15.05 2.04 -17.25
N THR A 45 16.31 2.46 -17.38
CA THR A 45 17.21 2.02 -18.47
C THR A 45 18.18 0.92 -18.01
N ASP A 46 18.35 0.73 -16.69
CA ASP A 46 19.22 -0.28 -16.13
C ASP A 46 18.57 -1.68 -16.26
N PRO A 47 19.22 -2.64 -16.96
CA PRO A 47 18.66 -3.97 -17.20
C PRO A 47 18.39 -4.77 -15.90
N GLU A 48 19.20 -4.57 -14.87
CA GLU A 48 19.02 -5.25 -13.57
C GLU A 48 17.76 -4.71 -12.85
N VAL A 49 17.52 -3.40 -12.93
CA VAL A 49 16.30 -2.77 -12.40
C VAL A 49 15.08 -3.25 -13.18
N LEU A 50 15.13 -3.27 -14.52
CA LEU A 50 14.03 -3.77 -15.36
C LEU A 50 13.68 -5.23 -15.04
N LYS A 51 14.70 -6.09 -14.91
CA LYS A 51 14.53 -7.50 -14.55
C LYS A 51 13.88 -7.65 -13.15
N LYS A 52 14.34 -6.87 -12.17
CA LYS A 52 13.78 -6.87 -10.81
C LYS A 52 12.34 -6.35 -10.82
N LEU A 53 12.04 -5.34 -11.64
CA LEU A 53 10.71 -4.76 -11.77
C LEU A 53 9.71 -5.76 -12.39
N ASP A 54 10.10 -6.54 -13.41
CA ASP A 54 9.27 -7.62 -13.96
C ASP A 54 9.02 -8.72 -12.91
N GLN A 55 10.03 -9.09 -12.12
CA GLN A 55 9.88 -10.02 -10.99
C GLN A 55 8.91 -9.48 -9.93
N TRP A 56 9.02 -8.19 -9.57
CA TRP A 56 8.12 -7.56 -8.63
C TRP A 56 6.67 -7.51 -9.17
N GLN A 57 6.49 -7.20 -10.46
CA GLN A 57 5.16 -7.22 -11.09
C GLN A 57 4.50 -8.60 -11.04
N ASP A 58 5.25 -9.70 -10.95
CA ASP A 58 4.71 -11.04 -10.79
C ASP A 58 4.15 -11.30 -9.39
N LEU A 59 4.63 -10.59 -8.39
CA LEU A 59 4.28 -10.81 -6.99
C LEU A 59 2.87 -10.33 -6.63
N LYS A 60 2.37 -9.30 -7.28
CA LYS A 60 1.01 -8.75 -7.20
C LYS A 60 0.50 -8.33 -5.82
N PHE A 61 0.84 -9.04 -4.74
CA PHE A 61 0.29 -8.81 -3.41
C PHE A 61 1.40 -8.64 -2.37
N GLY A 62 1.51 -7.45 -1.81
CA GLY A 62 2.48 -7.06 -0.78
C GLY A 62 1.84 -6.69 0.53
N ILE A 63 2.58 -6.86 1.61
CA ILE A 63 2.25 -6.37 2.94
C ILE A 63 3.07 -5.11 3.22
N MET A 64 2.41 -4.05 3.70
CA MET A 64 3.06 -2.85 4.21
C MET A 64 2.81 -2.76 5.71
N PHE A 65 3.85 -2.46 6.49
CA PHE A 65 3.70 -2.20 7.91
C PHE A 65 4.02 -0.74 8.23
N HIS A 66 3.03 -0.01 8.77
CA HIS A 66 3.27 1.26 9.44
C HIS A 66 3.39 1.01 10.94
N TRP A 67 4.64 0.97 11.43
CA TRP A 67 4.95 0.70 12.82
C TRP A 67 6.06 1.61 13.35
N GLY A 68 5.82 2.22 14.49
CA GLY A 68 6.73 3.17 15.13
C GLY A 68 6.17 3.64 16.47
N ILE A 69 6.76 4.70 17.05
CA ILE A 69 6.35 5.21 18.37
C ILE A 69 4.90 5.67 18.43
N TYR A 70 4.30 6.06 17.29
CA TYR A 70 2.88 6.42 17.18
C TYR A 70 1.94 5.25 17.48
N SER A 71 2.43 4.01 17.43
CA SER A 71 1.66 2.83 17.82
C SER A 71 1.50 2.71 19.35
N VAL A 72 2.35 3.37 20.15
CA VAL A 72 2.25 3.35 21.62
C VAL A 72 0.93 3.95 22.09
N PRO A 73 0.56 5.20 21.71
CA PRO A 73 -0.73 5.78 22.06
C PRO A 73 -1.87 5.38 21.11
N GLY A 74 -1.60 4.60 20.06
CA GLY A 74 -2.61 4.23 19.07
C GLY A 74 -3.10 5.41 18.20
N ILE A 75 -2.20 6.24 17.76
CA ILE A 75 -2.45 7.30 16.77
C ILE A 75 -1.97 6.83 15.40
N SER A 76 -2.59 7.34 14.33
CA SER A 76 -2.45 6.73 13.01
C SER A 76 -1.00 6.66 12.51
N GLU A 77 -0.28 7.78 12.59
CA GLU A 77 1.13 7.94 12.22
C GLU A 77 1.64 9.31 12.71
N SER A 78 2.84 9.74 12.28
CA SER A 78 3.52 10.92 12.82
C SER A 78 2.87 12.28 12.46
N TRP A 79 1.90 12.35 11.57
CA TRP A 79 1.34 13.63 11.09
C TRP A 79 0.76 14.54 12.18
N ALA A 80 0.36 13.99 13.32
CA ALA A 80 -0.06 14.82 14.45
C ALA A 80 1.09 15.70 14.99
N LEU A 81 2.34 15.33 14.77
CA LEU A 81 3.53 16.10 15.14
C LEU A 81 3.72 17.34 14.25
N CYS A 82 3.21 17.31 13.01
CA CYS A 82 3.29 18.46 12.12
C CYS A 82 2.49 19.64 12.66
N SER A 83 3.08 20.84 12.69
CA SER A 83 2.47 22.05 13.26
C SER A 83 1.37 22.68 12.42
N GLU A 84 1.24 22.31 11.14
CA GLU A 84 0.24 22.88 10.23
C GLU A 84 -1.17 22.84 10.80
N ASP A 85 -1.95 23.89 10.54
CA ASP A 85 -3.29 24.10 11.15
C ASP A 85 -4.25 22.95 10.90
N ARG A 86 -4.16 22.30 9.74
CA ARG A 86 -4.98 21.13 9.40
C ARG A 86 -4.82 19.96 10.36
N PHE A 87 -3.71 19.88 11.11
CA PHE A 87 -3.48 18.85 12.12
C PHE A 87 -3.80 19.29 13.54
N THR A 88 -4.20 20.55 13.73
CA THR A 88 -4.51 21.11 15.05
C THR A 88 -5.66 20.38 15.74
N ALA A 89 -6.74 20.09 15.02
CA ALA A 89 -7.87 19.34 15.59
C ALA A 89 -7.45 17.90 16.02
N ARG A 90 -6.57 17.27 15.26
CA ARG A 90 -6.01 15.96 15.59
C ARG A 90 -5.17 16.02 16.87
N ARG A 91 -4.27 16.99 17.01
CA ARG A 91 -3.47 17.21 18.23
C ARG A 91 -4.34 17.44 19.45
N LYS A 92 -5.34 18.34 19.36
CA LYS A 92 -6.28 18.62 20.45
C LYS A 92 -7.06 17.39 20.91
N LYS A 93 -7.38 16.48 19.98
CA LYS A 93 -8.04 15.21 20.32
C LYS A 93 -7.09 14.24 21.04
N ILE A 94 -5.81 14.20 20.67
CA ILE A 94 -4.82 13.30 21.24
C ILE A 94 -4.38 13.79 22.64
N LEU A 95 -4.08 15.10 22.77
CA LEU A 95 -3.62 15.70 24.02
C LEU A 95 -4.37 17.03 24.25
N PRO A 96 -5.59 16.98 24.84
CA PRO A 96 -6.41 18.15 25.08
C PRO A 96 -5.70 19.18 25.95
N GLY A 97 -5.80 20.46 25.57
CA GLY A 97 -5.25 21.60 26.33
C GLY A 97 -3.75 21.81 26.19
N ALA A 98 -3.01 20.90 25.56
CA ALA A 98 -1.57 21.07 25.39
C ALA A 98 -1.23 22.15 24.37
N SER A 99 -0.20 22.94 24.66
CA SER A 99 0.45 23.78 23.66
C SER A 99 1.11 22.91 22.58
N TYR A 100 1.44 23.48 21.41
CA TYR A 100 2.20 22.74 20.39
C TYR A 100 3.58 22.29 20.91
N GLY A 101 4.24 23.10 21.71
CA GLY A 101 5.52 22.75 22.32
C GLY A 101 5.42 21.55 23.27
N ASP A 102 4.37 21.52 24.12
CA ASP A 102 4.09 20.40 25.03
C ASP A 102 3.73 19.14 24.26
N PHE A 103 2.91 19.27 23.20
CA PHE A 103 2.56 18.15 22.33
C PHE A 103 3.82 17.54 21.68
N LYS A 104 4.70 18.37 21.13
CA LYS A 104 5.97 17.96 20.51
C LYS A 104 6.87 17.23 21.51
N LYS A 105 7.02 17.78 22.72
CA LYS A 105 7.78 17.16 23.80
C LYS A 105 7.18 15.82 24.23
N TRP A 106 5.88 15.75 24.39
CA TRP A 106 5.16 14.52 24.70
C TRP A 106 5.35 13.47 23.60
N TYR A 107 5.17 13.85 22.33
CA TYR A 107 5.29 12.94 21.19
C TYR A 107 6.68 12.30 21.11
N TRP A 108 7.73 13.12 21.16
CA TRP A 108 9.10 12.59 21.15
C TRP A 108 9.41 11.78 22.40
N GLY A 109 8.77 12.07 23.51
CA GLY A 109 8.88 11.29 24.76
C GLY A 109 8.32 9.87 24.63
N LEU A 110 7.47 9.56 23.64
CA LEU A 110 6.93 8.21 23.39
C LEU A 110 8.04 7.17 23.17
N ALA A 111 9.19 7.59 22.64
CA ALA A 111 10.36 6.72 22.49
C ALA A 111 10.80 6.07 23.81
N LYS A 112 10.54 6.73 24.96
CA LYS A 112 10.90 6.24 26.31
C LYS A 112 9.92 5.15 26.82
N SER A 113 8.81 4.92 26.15
CA SER A 113 7.81 3.89 26.49
C SER A 113 7.61 2.85 25.39
N PHE A 114 8.29 2.97 24.25
CA PHE A 114 8.17 2.00 23.17
C PHE A 114 9.02 0.75 23.47
N ASN A 115 8.35 -0.27 23.95
CA ASN A 115 8.97 -1.54 24.38
C ASN A 115 8.15 -2.74 23.88
N PRO A 116 8.28 -3.15 22.62
CA PRO A 116 7.43 -4.17 21.99
C PRO A 116 7.85 -5.60 22.40
N THR A 117 7.62 -5.98 23.62
CA THR A 117 8.05 -7.27 24.20
C THR A 117 7.32 -8.50 23.61
N LYS A 118 6.22 -8.29 22.86
CA LYS A 118 5.45 -9.34 22.18
C LYS A 118 5.74 -9.44 20.68
N PHE A 119 6.76 -8.75 20.22
CA PHE A 119 7.18 -8.77 18.82
C PHE A 119 7.90 -10.07 18.47
N GLU A 120 7.34 -10.82 17.51
CA GLU A 120 7.88 -12.10 17.01
C GLU A 120 7.97 -12.06 15.47
N PRO A 121 9.11 -11.65 14.90
CA PRO A 121 9.25 -11.41 13.46
C PRO A 121 9.07 -12.67 12.61
N ALA A 122 9.49 -13.85 13.11
CA ALA A 122 9.31 -15.11 12.40
C ALA A 122 7.81 -15.46 12.27
N GLN A 123 7.03 -15.27 13.34
CA GLN A 123 5.59 -15.49 13.32
C GLN A 123 4.89 -14.53 12.36
N TRP A 124 5.31 -13.24 12.34
CA TRP A 124 4.77 -12.28 11.38
C TRP A 124 5.00 -12.74 9.94
N ALA A 125 6.23 -13.16 9.62
CA ALA A 125 6.59 -13.58 8.28
C ALA A 125 5.83 -14.85 7.83
N GLU A 126 5.66 -15.83 8.72
CA GLU A 126 4.87 -17.04 8.45
C GLU A 126 3.40 -16.73 8.17
N ILE A 127 2.76 -15.93 9.03
CA ILE A 127 1.37 -15.51 8.85
C ILE A 127 1.18 -14.79 7.52
N MET A 128 2.07 -13.88 7.17
CA MET A 128 1.97 -13.12 5.92
C MET A 128 2.21 -14.00 4.69
N LYS A 129 3.10 -14.98 4.77
CA LYS A 129 3.27 -16.00 3.72
C LYS A 129 1.99 -16.82 3.51
N ASP A 130 1.39 -17.30 4.60
CA ASP A 130 0.16 -18.10 4.56
C ASP A 130 -1.03 -17.29 4.04
N ALA A 131 -1.06 -15.99 4.31
CA ALA A 131 -2.03 -15.05 3.76
C ALA A 131 -1.84 -14.78 2.25
N GLY A 132 -0.72 -15.22 1.66
CA GLY A 132 -0.44 -15.11 0.24
C GLY A 132 0.38 -13.89 -0.16
N PHE A 133 0.86 -13.09 0.78
CA PHE A 133 1.76 -11.98 0.46
C PHE A 133 3.10 -12.48 -0.12
N LYS A 134 3.71 -11.68 -1.00
CA LYS A 134 4.94 -12.02 -1.71
C LYS A 134 6.06 -11.01 -1.56
N TYR A 135 5.76 -9.78 -1.15
CA TYR A 135 6.75 -8.76 -0.84
C TYR A 135 6.34 -7.97 0.39
N LEU A 136 7.34 -7.37 1.03
CA LEU A 136 7.21 -6.56 2.23
C LEU A 136 7.60 -5.12 1.92
N ILE A 137 6.87 -4.16 2.48
CA ILE A 137 7.32 -2.76 2.65
C ILE A 137 7.25 -2.45 4.15
N PHE A 138 8.40 -2.22 4.80
CA PHE A 138 8.49 -1.97 6.23
C PHE A 138 8.96 -0.56 6.53
N THR A 139 8.24 0.17 7.40
CA THR A 139 8.64 1.51 7.85
C THR A 139 9.90 1.46 8.71
N THR A 140 11.07 1.68 8.11
CA THR A 140 12.32 1.78 8.86
C THR A 140 12.42 3.08 9.65
N LYS A 141 11.84 4.16 9.10
CA LYS A 141 11.72 5.48 9.74
C LYS A 141 10.55 6.24 9.12
N HIS A 142 9.62 6.76 9.92
CA HIS A 142 8.57 7.68 9.46
C HIS A 142 9.01 9.15 9.63
N HIS A 143 8.18 10.14 9.30
CA HIS A 143 8.53 11.58 9.32
C HIS A 143 8.98 12.09 10.69
N ASP A 144 8.59 11.43 11.78
CA ASP A 144 9.00 11.76 13.15
C ASP A 144 10.47 11.50 13.45
N GLY A 145 11.18 10.83 12.55
CA GLY A 145 12.60 10.54 12.67
C GLY A 145 12.94 9.32 13.55
N PHE A 146 11.94 8.65 14.16
CA PHE A 146 12.22 7.49 14.98
C PHE A 146 12.63 6.28 14.13
N CYS A 147 13.86 5.81 14.36
CA CYS A 147 14.41 4.68 13.62
C CYS A 147 13.98 3.35 14.23
N MET A 148 13.34 2.50 13.43
CA MET A 148 13.05 1.09 13.75
C MET A 148 14.27 0.18 13.50
N PHE A 149 15.44 0.77 13.32
CA PHE A 149 16.73 0.11 13.10
C PHE A 149 17.82 0.75 13.97
N ASP A 150 18.91 0.02 14.19
CA ASP A 150 20.04 0.48 14.98
C ASP A 150 20.95 1.41 14.16
N SER A 151 20.52 2.67 14.03
CA SER A 151 21.30 3.69 13.31
C SER A 151 22.49 4.18 14.14
N LYS A 152 23.64 4.30 13.50
CA LYS A 152 24.86 4.90 14.06
C LYS A 152 24.80 6.43 14.09
N PHE A 153 23.80 7.04 13.41
CA PHE A 153 23.70 8.48 13.19
C PHE A 153 22.67 9.19 14.07
N THR A 154 21.93 8.43 14.87
CA THR A 154 20.97 8.99 15.84
C THR A 154 20.77 8.06 17.03
N ASP A 155 20.53 8.64 18.21
CA ASP A 155 20.10 7.91 19.40
C ASP A 155 18.56 7.78 19.47
N TYR A 156 17.83 8.42 18.55
CA TYR A 156 16.39 8.33 18.46
C TYR A 156 15.96 7.07 17.69
N SER A 157 16.16 5.93 18.34
CA SER A 157 16.04 4.60 17.74
C SER A 157 15.47 3.60 18.76
N ILE A 158 14.75 2.59 18.26
CA ILE A 158 14.26 1.49 19.08
C ILE A 158 15.39 0.68 19.73
N ALA A 159 16.52 0.54 19.05
CA ALA A 159 17.69 -0.17 19.56
C ALA A 159 18.41 0.55 20.71
N LYS A 160 18.09 1.83 20.93
CA LYS A 160 18.70 2.67 22.00
C LYS A 160 17.68 3.08 23.06
N GLY A 161 16.42 2.69 22.90
CA GLY A 161 15.32 2.92 23.83
C GLY A 161 15.15 1.83 24.90
N PRO A 162 13.95 1.72 25.51
CA PRO A 162 13.64 0.67 26.50
C PRO A 162 13.83 -0.75 25.97
N TYR A 163 13.66 -0.96 24.67
CA TYR A 163 13.79 -2.25 24.00
C TYR A 163 15.22 -2.64 23.63
N LYS A 164 16.24 -1.83 23.99
CA LYS A 164 17.65 -2.03 23.63
C LYS A 164 18.22 -3.41 23.99
N ASN A 165 17.73 -4.02 25.07
CA ASN A 165 18.12 -5.36 25.51
C ASN A 165 17.13 -6.45 25.06
N GLY A 166 16.12 -6.10 24.28
CA GLY A 166 15.18 -7.06 23.71
C GLY A 166 15.86 -7.96 22.68
N LYS A 167 15.37 -9.20 22.57
CA LYS A 167 15.89 -10.21 21.62
C LYS A 167 15.96 -9.69 20.17
N TYR A 168 15.07 -8.79 19.82
CA TYR A 168 14.92 -8.26 18.47
C TYR A 168 15.06 -6.72 18.46
N SER A 169 15.98 -6.16 19.26
CA SER A 169 16.13 -4.71 19.44
C SER A 169 16.43 -3.95 18.14
N ASN A 170 17.17 -4.55 17.20
CA ASN A 170 17.29 -4.04 15.84
C ASN A 170 16.11 -4.56 14.98
N VAL A 171 14.93 -3.97 15.19
CA VAL A 171 13.65 -4.47 14.64
C VAL A 171 13.70 -4.66 13.13
N ALA A 172 14.16 -3.66 12.38
CA ALA A 172 14.19 -3.74 10.91
C ALA A 172 15.06 -4.90 10.43
N TYR A 173 16.21 -5.16 11.06
CA TYR A 173 17.06 -6.29 10.73
C TYR A 173 16.31 -7.62 10.86
N HIS A 174 15.65 -7.82 11.99
CA HIS A 174 14.92 -9.07 12.27
C HIS A 174 13.67 -9.23 11.42
N VAL A 175 12.95 -8.15 11.09
CA VAL A 175 11.84 -8.18 10.15
C VAL A 175 12.33 -8.59 8.77
N PHE A 176 13.35 -7.92 8.24
CA PHE A 176 13.88 -8.22 6.92
C PHE A 176 14.41 -9.64 6.81
N ASP A 177 15.13 -10.11 7.82
CA ASP A 177 15.67 -11.46 7.85
C ASP A 177 14.57 -12.51 7.88
N ALA A 178 13.59 -12.39 8.78
CA ALA A 178 12.47 -13.31 8.90
C ALA A 178 11.64 -13.40 7.59
N PHE A 179 11.34 -12.26 6.97
CA PHE A 179 10.59 -12.23 5.72
C PHE A 179 11.40 -12.78 4.54
N ARG A 180 12.70 -12.50 4.49
CA ARG A 180 13.61 -13.05 3.48
C ARG A 180 13.69 -14.57 3.57
N GLN A 181 13.74 -15.14 4.78
CA GLN A 181 13.71 -16.59 4.99
C GLN A 181 12.42 -17.23 4.49
N GLN A 182 11.32 -16.48 4.45
CA GLN A 182 10.05 -16.92 3.87
C GLN A 182 9.93 -16.65 2.35
N GLY A 183 10.98 -16.13 1.71
CA GLY A 183 11.04 -15.89 0.26
C GLY A 183 10.39 -14.59 -0.20
N PHE A 184 10.18 -13.63 0.69
CA PHE A 184 9.65 -12.31 0.33
C PHE A 184 10.70 -11.45 -0.37
N MET A 185 10.27 -10.64 -1.34
CA MET A 185 11.02 -9.46 -1.79
C MET A 185 10.95 -8.39 -0.70
N ILE A 186 12.09 -7.77 -0.37
CA ILE A 186 12.22 -6.88 0.79
C ILE A 186 12.25 -5.43 0.36
N GLY A 187 11.32 -4.65 0.90
CA GLY A 187 11.22 -3.21 0.73
C GLY A 187 11.44 -2.45 2.04
N ALA A 188 12.39 -1.52 1.99
CA ALA A 188 12.66 -0.57 3.07
C ALA A 188 11.92 0.74 2.77
N TYR A 189 10.85 1.03 3.51
CA TYR A 189 10.25 2.35 3.53
C TYR A 189 11.15 3.28 4.34
N PHE A 190 11.49 4.41 3.77
CA PHE A 190 12.27 5.44 4.42
C PHE A 190 11.66 6.82 4.16
N SER A 191 11.38 7.57 5.21
CA SER A 191 10.92 8.95 5.11
C SER A 191 12.08 9.88 4.77
N LYS A 192 11.97 10.64 3.68
CA LYS A 192 12.96 11.65 3.31
C LYS A 192 13.02 12.83 4.29
N PRO A 193 11.90 13.39 4.81
CA PRO A 193 11.93 14.34 5.93
C PRO A 193 12.20 13.62 7.26
N ASP A 194 12.84 14.33 8.18
CA ASP A 194 13.09 13.87 9.55
C ASP A 194 12.87 15.04 10.52
N TRP A 195 11.73 15.04 11.19
CA TRP A 195 11.33 16.13 12.09
C TRP A 195 12.04 16.12 13.45
N HIS A 196 12.78 15.06 13.76
CA HIS A 196 13.63 15.00 14.96
C HIS A 196 15.06 15.46 14.68
N CYS A 197 15.51 15.39 13.43
CA CYS A 197 16.85 15.83 13.05
C CYS A 197 16.98 17.36 13.15
N GLU A 198 17.92 17.82 13.98
CA GLU A 198 18.15 19.26 14.22
C GLU A 198 18.57 20.02 12.95
N SER A 199 19.16 19.32 11.97
CA SER A 199 19.48 19.90 10.66
C SER A 199 18.27 19.99 9.73
N TYR A 200 17.11 19.44 10.10
CA TYR A 200 15.84 19.61 9.39
C TYR A 200 14.90 20.56 10.12
N TRP A 201 14.71 20.34 11.44
CA TRP A 201 13.99 21.25 12.33
C TRP A 201 14.94 21.74 13.42
N ASP A 202 15.49 22.93 13.22
CA ASP A 202 16.32 23.62 14.21
C ASP A 202 15.50 23.82 15.50
N PRO A 203 15.94 23.26 16.64
CA PRO A 203 15.21 23.34 17.90
C PRO A 203 15.09 24.76 18.47
N ALA A 204 15.97 25.68 18.06
CA ALA A 204 15.91 27.08 18.46
C ALA A 204 14.85 27.89 17.71
N LEU A 205 14.30 27.36 16.62
CA LEU A 205 13.34 28.05 15.77
C LEU A 205 11.93 27.45 15.89
N SER A 206 10.91 28.26 15.59
CA SER A 206 9.55 27.75 15.47
C SER A 206 9.42 26.80 14.26
N THR A 207 8.49 25.85 14.33
CA THR A 207 8.21 24.87 13.27
C THR A 207 6.84 25.11 12.65
N PRO A 208 6.69 26.09 11.72
CA PRO A 208 5.38 26.50 11.21
C PRO A 208 4.78 25.48 10.21
N THR A 209 5.60 24.62 9.61
CA THR A 209 5.17 23.64 8.59
C THR A 209 5.97 22.35 8.70
N ARG A 210 5.68 21.39 7.78
CA ARG A 210 6.43 20.14 7.59
C ARG A 210 7.84 20.33 7.02
N ASN A 211 8.13 21.51 6.46
CA ASN A 211 9.40 21.82 5.80
C ASN A 211 10.47 22.18 6.83
N PRO A 212 11.76 22.26 6.45
CA PRO A 212 12.79 22.87 7.26
C PRO A 212 12.32 24.24 7.78
N ASN A 213 12.59 24.54 9.03
CA ASN A 213 12.13 25.76 9.70
C ASN A 213 13.13 26.93 9.57
N TYR A 214 14.07 26.79 8.64
CA TYR A 214 15.05 27.82 8.27
C TYR A 214 15.15 27.92 6.74
N ASP A 215 15.76 28.99 6.26
CA ASP A 215 16.05 29.18 4.83
C ASP A 215 17.29 28.38 4.42
N ILE A 216 17.10 27.30 3.64
CA ILE A 216 18.16 26.41 3.16
C ILE A 216 19.22 27.18 2.36
N LYS A 217 18.82 28.20 1.58
CA LYS A 217 19.76 28.99 0.78
C LYS A 217 20.65 29.88 1.65
N LYS A 218 20.10 30.34 2.77
CA LYS A 218 20.83 31.18 3.75
C LYS A 218 21.73 30.36 4.65
N TYR A 219 21.36 29.09 4.90
CA TYR A 219 22.12 28.17 5.78
C TYR A 219 22.46 26.85 5.04
N PRO A 220 23.24 26.92 3.95
CA PRO A 220 23.55 25.77 3.13
C PRO A 220 24.35 24.67 3.87
N GLU A 221 25.17 25.06 4.85
CA GLU A 221 25.96 24.12 5.66
C GLU A 221 25.06 23.26 6.57
N THR A 222 23.99 23.84 7.12
CA THR A 222 23.01 23.09 7.93
C THR A 222 22.29 22.08 7.03
N TRP A 223 21.91 22.50 5.82
CA TRP A 223 21.30 21.59 4.87
C TRP A 223 22.24 20.48 4.39
N ALA A 224 23.51 20.79 4.18
CA ALA A 224 24.53 19.78 3.85
C ALA A 224 24.69 18.71 4.94
N LYS A 225 24.58 19.09 6.22
CA LYS A 225 24.55 18.11 7.33
C LYS A 225 23.33 17.18 7.21
N TYR A 226 22.16 17.72 6.86
CA TYR A 226 20.95 16.91 6.66
C TYR A 226 21.08 15.98 5.45
N GLN A 227 21.64 16.45 4.33
CA GLN A 227 21.92 15.61 3.16
C GLN A 227 22.83 14.43 3.56
N GLN A 228 23.91 14.70 4.28
CA GLN A 228 24.84 13.65 4.72
C GLN A 228 24.19 12.67 5.71
N TYR A 229 23.40 13.18 6.66
CA TYR A 229 22.66 12.36 7.63
C TYR A 229 21.70 11.39 6.91
N THR A 230 20.92 11.89 5.95
CA THR A 230 19.97 11.08 5.17
C THR A 230 20.71 10.04 4.32
N ALA A 231 21.79 10.46 3.64
CA ALA A 231 22.61 9.55 2.84
C ALA A 231 23.22 8.44 3.68
N ASN A 232 23.75 8.77 4.85
CA ASN A 232 24.37 7.79 5.75
C ASN A 232 23.36 6.77 6.26
N GLN A 233 22.16 7.18 6.66
CA GLN A 233 21.12 6.24 7.13
C GLN A 233 20.63 5.30 6.02
N ILE A 234 20.47 5.78 4.78
CA ILE A 234 20.13 4.93 3.65
C ILE A 234 21.30 3.98 3.34
N ASP A 235 22.53 4.47 3.42
CA ASP A 235 23.73 3.67 3.23
C ASP A 235 23.85 2.52 4.25
N GLU A 236 23.54 2.76 5.53
CA GLU A 236 23.42 1.72 6.56
C GLU A 236 22.42 0.64 6.19
N LEU A 237 21.20 1.06 5.79
CA LEU A 237 20.13 0.11 5.39
C LEU A 237 20.57 -0.75 4.19
N MET A 238 21.27 -0.14 3.22
CA MET A 238 21.72 -0.86 2.03
C MET A 238 22.94 -1.75 2.27
N SER A 239 23.68 -1.55 3.39
CA SER A 239 24.92 -2.29 3.70
C SER A 239 24.71 -3.37 4.75
N ASP A 240 23.99 -3.06 5.83
CA ASP A 240 24.06 -3.83 7.08
C ASP A 240 22.79 -4.70 7.30
N TYR A 241 21.78 -4.58 6.42
CA TYR A 241 20.45 -5.23 6.58
C TYR A 241 20.19 -6.36 5.58
N GLY A 242 21.25 -6.90 4.95
CA GLY A 242 21.17 -7.94 3.95
C GLY A 242 20.58 -7.45 2.64
N LYS A 243 19.98 -8.35 1.87
CA LYS A 243 19.42 -8.00 0.56
C LYS A 243 18.16 -7.15 0.72
N ILE A 244 18.19 -5.95 0.17
CA ILE A 244 17.04 -5.04 0.00
C ILE A 244 16.73 -4.95 -1.49
N ASP A 245 15.47 -5.15 -1.85
CA ASP A 245 15.03 -5.16 -3.26
C ASP A 245 14.35 -3.84 -3.66
N ILE A 246 13.73 -3.15 -2.68
CA ILE A 246 12.98 -1.91 -2.92
C ILE A 246 13.38 -0.87 -1.87
N LEU A 247 13.82 0.30 -2.31
CA LEU A 247 13.96 1.50 -1.49
C LEU A 247 12.75 2.39 -1.73
N TRP A 248 11.83 2.40 -0.77
CA TRP A 248 10.56 3.10 -0.85
C TRP A 248 10.60 4.43 -0.10
N LEU A 249 10.69 5.53 -0.82
CA LEU A 249 10.97 6.85 -0.29
C LEU A 249 9.70 7.69 -0.16
N ASP A 250 9.37 8.08 1.05
CA ASP A 250 8.22 8.95 1.32
C ASP A 250 8.64 10.41 1.57
N GLY A 251 7.66 11.32 1.57
CA GLY A 251 7.88 12.74 1.74
C GLY A 251 8.19 13.47 0.44
N GLY A 252 7.27 13.38 -0.54
CA GLY A 252 7.42 13.94 -1.87
C GLY A 252 7.71 15.45 -1.95
N TRP A 253 7.55 16.21 -0.86
CA TRP A 253 7.95 17.63 -0.81
C TRP A 253 9.46 17.83 -0.63
N VAL A 254 10.20 16.82 -0.15
CA VAL A 254 11.67 16.83 -0.07
C VAL A 254 12.24 16.42 -1.43
N ARG A 255 12.44 17.42 -2.29
CA ARG A 255 12.86 17.24 -3.70
C ARG A 255 13.50 18.49 -4.28
N LYS A 256 14.21 18.31 -5.38
CA LYS A 256 14.68 19.43 -6.24
C LYS A 256 13.51 20.35 -6.65
N PRO A 257 13.74 21.64 -6.87
CA PRO A 257 14.99 22.37 -6.57
C PRO A 257 15.04 22.91 -5.12
N LYS A 258 13.96 22.76 -4.33
CA LYS A 258 13.83 23.45 -3.02
C LYS A 258 14.52 22.70 -1.88
N GLN A 259 14.38 21.38 -1.83
CA GLN A 259 14.90 20.53 -0.75
C GLN A 259 15.67 19.36 -1.37
N ASP A 260 16.71 19.69 -2.15
CA ASP A 260 17.56 18.67 -2.76
C ASP A 260 18.40 17.95 -1.73
N ILE A 261 18.15 16.65 -1.54
CA ILE A 261 18.96 15.76 -0.69
C ILE A 261 20.00 14.97 -1.49
N LYS A 262 20.24 15.35 -2.75
CA LYS A 262 21.11 14.62 -3.68
C LYS A 262 20.65 13.17 -3.90
N LEU A 263 19.35 12.98 -4.08
CA LEU A 263 18.74 11.66 -4.17
C LEU A 263 19.34 10.79 -5.28
N ASP A 264 19.70 11.37 -6.42
CA ASP A 264 20.33 10.63 -7.52
C ASP A 264 21.63 9.94 -7.05
N GLU A 265 22.50 10.67 -6.34
CA GLU A 265 23.76 10.14 -5.79
C GLU A 265 23.49 9.04 -4.73
N ILE A 266 22.49 9.25 -3.87
CA ILE A 266 22.08 8.28 -2.85
C ILE A 266 21.64 6.97 -3.51
N VAL A 267 20.76 7.04 -4.52
CA VAL A 267 20.25 5.84 -5.20
C VAL A 267 21.35 5.15 -6.02
N ASP A 268 22.24 5.91 -6.67
CA ASP A 268 23.37 5.33 -7.40
C ASP A 268 24.33 4.58 -6.45
N ASN A 269 24.61 5.12 -5.27
CA ASN A 269 25.40 4.45 -4.26
C ASN A 269 24.68 3.21 -3.68
N ALA A 270 23.37 3.31 -3.43
CA ALA A 270 22.55 2.18 -3.00
C ALA A 270 22.58 1.03 -4.02
N ARG A 271 22.49 1.31 -5.33
CA ARG A 271 22.56 0.30 -6.41
C ARG A 271 23.92 -0.38 -6.52
N LYS A 272 25.02 0.30 -6.16
CA LYS A 272 26.34 -0.36 -6.09
C LYS A 272 26.39 -1.49 -5.06
N LYS A 273 25.63 -1.36 -3.97
CA LYS A 273 25.51 -2.36 -2.90
C LYS A 273 24.39 -3.36 -3.12
N GLN A 274 23.31 -2.90 -3.74
CA GLN A 274 22.08 -3.66 -4.02
C GLN A 274 21.77 -3.62 -5.53
N PRO A 275 22.47 -4.40 -6.37
CA PRO A 275 22.24 -4.43 -7.82
C PRO A 275 20.77 -4.70 -8.16
N GLY A 276 20.23 -3.93 -9.09
CA GLY A 276 18.83 -4.03 -9.49
C GLY A 276 17.84 -3.44 -8.48
N LEU A 277 18.29 -2.67 -7.47
CA LEU A 277 17.42 -2.01 -6.48
C LEU A 277 16.35 -1.18 -7.17
N ILE A 278 15.09 -1.48 -6.89
CA ILE A 278 13.94 -0.65 -7.29
C ILE A 278 13.90 0.56 -6.35
N ALA A 279 14.04 1.76 -6.90
CA ALA A 279 13.85 3.00 -6.17
C ALA A 279 12.45 3.55 -6.43
N VAL A 280 11.78 4.00 -5.37
CA VAL A 280 10.42 4.55 -5.45
C VAL A 280 10.40 5.91 -4.76
N ASP A 281 10.72 6.96 -5.52
CA ASP A 281 10.58 8.34 -5.07
C ASP A 281 9.13 8.80 -5.27
N ARG A 282 8.28 8.47 -4.31
CA ARG A 282 6.82 8.63 -4.41
C ARG A 282 6.42 9.97 -5.00
N THR A 283 5.64 9.91 -6.10
CA THR A 283 5.03 11.06 -6.79
C THR A 283 6.01 12.10 -7.33
N ILE A 284 7.26 11.72 -7.47
CA ILE A 284 8.29 12.57 -8.08
C ILE A 284 8.71 11.92 -9.39
N PRO A 285 8.17 12.38 -10.55
CA PRO A 285 8.56 11.85 -11.84
C PRO A 285 10.06 11.90 -12.05
N GLY A 286 10.61 10.86 -12.69
CA GLY A 286 12.02 10.77 -13.04
C GLY A 286 12.63 9.40 -12.73
N ARG A 287 13.94 9.29 -12.96
CA ARG A 287 14.71 8.04 -12.91
C ARG A 287 14.60 7.22 -11.63
N ASN A 288 14.15 7.83 -10.52
CA ASN A 288 14.03 7.20 -9.21
C ASN A 288 12.58 6.85 -8.82
N GLU A 289 11.59 7.05 -9.70
CA GLU A 289 10.23 6.56 -9.54
C GLU A 289 10.03 5.32 -10.42
N ASN A 290 10.61 4.17 -10.05
CA ASN A 290 10.57 2.96 -10.88
C ASN A 290 9.18 2.31 -10.94
N TYR A 291 8.27 2.64 -10.03
CA TYR A 291 6.83 2.43 -10.15
C TYR A 291 6.07 3.53 -9.41
N GLN A 292 4.86 3.83 -9.89
CA GLN A 292 4.02 4.85 -9.29
C GLN A 292 3.21 4.31 -8.12
N THR A 293 2.87 5.17 -7.17
CA THR A 293 2.21 4.77 -5.91
C THR A 293 0.95 5.59 -5.63
N PRO A 294 -0.16 5.36 -6.36
CA PRO A 294 -1.43 5.96 -6.01
C PRO A 294 -1.85 5.52 -4.60
N GLU A 295 -2.00 6.52 -3.69
CA GLU A 295 -2.30 6.28 -2.29
C GLU A 295 -3.80 6.21 -2.03
N LEU A 296 -4.24 5.17 -1.30
CA LEU A 296 -5.64 4.94 -0.90
C LEU A 296 -6.64 4.94 -2.08
N THR A 297 -6.15 4.79 -3.29
CA THR A 297 -6.96 4.84 -4.52
C THR A 297 -6.47 3.81 -5.54
N ILE A 298 -7.35 3.48 -6.48
CA ILE A 298 -7.05 2.63 -7.62
C ILE A 298 -7.22 3.47 -8.89
N PRO A 299 -6.29 3.43 -9.86
CA PRO A 299 -6.46 4.08 -11.16
C PRO A 299 -7.78 3.73 -11.81
N LYS A 300 -8.41 4.70 -12.49
CA LYS A 300 -9.70 4.46 -13.16
C LYS A 300 -9.58 3.43 -14.28
N THR A 301 -8.46 3.44 -15.00
CA THR A 301 -8.16 2.58 -16.13
C THR A 301 -6.84 1.84 -15.91
N GLN A 302 -6.51 0.90 -16.79
CA GLN A 302 -5.18 0.33 -16.87
C GLN A 302 -4.13 1.41 -17.10
N LEU A 303 -2.92 1.19 -16.59
CA LEU A 303 -1.73 1.98 -16.89
C LEU A 303 -0.76 1.13 -17.71
N ASP A 304 0.02 1.80 -18.54
CA ASP A 304 1.04 1.20 -19.41
C ASP A 304 2.42 1.04 -18.74
N HIS A 305 2.51 1.38 -17.46
CA HIS A 305 3.72 1.35 -16.65
C HIS A 305 3.46 0.72 -15.27
N PRO A 306 4.52 0.31 -14.54
CA PRO A 306 4.38 -0.30 -13.21
C PRO A 306 3.80 0.66 -12.17
N TRP A 307 2.92 0.14 -11.32
CA TRP A 307 2.30 0.91 -10.24
C TRP A 307 1.85 0.01 -9.09
N GLU A 308 1.74 0.60 -7.90
CA GLU A 308 1.31 -0.03 -6.67
C GLU A 308 0.25 0.81 -5.97
N SER A 309 -0.92 0.25 -5.69
CA SER A 309 -1.84 0.88 -4.73
C SER A 309 -1.50 0.43 -3.32
N ASN A 310 -1.16 1.39 -2.48
CA ASN A 310 -0.96 1.17 -1.05
C ASN A 310 -2.23 1.62 -0.30
N ILE A 311 -2.93 0.66 0.28
CA ILE A 311 -4.23 0.89 0.93
C ILE A 311 -4.25 0.19 2.29
N THR A 312 -4.81 0.87 3.28
CA THR A 312 -4.91 0.36 4.65
C THR A 312 -5.99 -0.72 4.80
N LEU A 313 -5.74 -1.74 5.61
CA LEU A 313 -6.76 -2.72 6.02
C LEU A 313 -7.80 -2.09 6.97
N THR A 314 -7.37 -1.09 7.73
CA THR A 314 -8.23 -0.33 8.64
C THR A 314 -8.51 1.07 8.10
N ASN A 315 -9.01 1.96 8.93
CA ASN A 315 -9.18 3.38 8.62
C ASN A 315 -7.94 4.24 8.95
N THR A 316 -6.80 3.62 9.32
CA THR A 316 -5.56 4.29 9.70
C THR A 316 -4.34 3.54 9.17
N TRP A 317 -3.20 4.22 9.01
CA TRP A 317 -1.93 3.59 8.62
C TRP A 317 -1.33 2.80 9.79
N GLY A 318 -1.07 3.45 10.90
CA GLY A 318 -0.60 2.81 12.11
C GLY A 318 -1.73 2.17 12.91
N TRP A 319 -1.38 1.47 13.96
CA TRP A 319 -2.32 0.86 14.89
C TRP A 319 -3.24 1.91 15.55
N ASN A 320 -4.49 1.49 15.79
CA ASN A 320 -5.49 2.31 16.45
C ASN A 320 -6.39 1.40 17.30
N PRO A 321 -6.71 1.80 18.55
CA PRO A 321 -7.46 0.94 19.48
C PRO A 321 -8.94 0.76 19.12
N LYS A 322 -9.46 1.50 18.14
CA LYS A 322 -10.84 1.41 17.64
C LYS A 322 -10.87 1.34 16.12
N PRO A 323 -10.27 0.29 15.52
CA PRO A 323 -10.16 0.19 14.08
C PRO A 323 -11.52 -0.16 13.44
N LYS A 324 -11.69 0.31 12.20
CA LYS A 324 -12.74 -0.17 11.30
C LYS A 324 -12.09 -1.00 10.21
N TYR A 325 -12.30 -2.30 10.25
CA TYR A 325 -11.68 -3.22 9.31
C TYR A 325 -12.47 -3.31 8.00
N LYS A 326 -11.76 -3.39 6.90
CA LYS A 326 -12.29 -3.81 5.62
C LYS A 326 -12.52 -5.33 5.63
N SER A 327 -13.47 -5.79 4.84
CA SER A 327 -13.84 -7.21 4.81
C SER A 327 -12.90 -8.04 3.95
N VAL A 328 -13.01 -9.36 4.06
CA VAL A 328 -12.30 -10.32 3.21
C VAL A 328 -12.69 -10.14 1.74
N ASN A 329 -13.99 -9.97 1.45
CA ASN A 329 -14.46 -9.73 0.09
C ASN A 329 -13.88 -8.44 -0.47
N TRP A 330 -13.80 -7.37 0.33
CA TRP A 330 -13.18 -6.13 -0.09
C TRP A 330 -11.71 -6.34 -0.49
N ILE A 331 -10.93 -7.08 0.32
CA ILE A 331 -9.51 -7.35 0.03
C ILE A 331 -9.37 -8.09 -1.31
N ILE A 332 -10.14 -9.17 -1.48
CA ILE A 332 -10.07 -10.01 -2.69
C ILE A 332 -10.51 -9.22 -3.93
N ASN A 333 -11.61 -8.48 -3.83
CA ASN A 333 -12.13 -7.68 -4.94
C ASN A 333 -11.14 -6.56 -5.35
N THR A 334 -10.55 -5.89 -4.35
CA THR A 334 -9.52 -4.87 -4.56
C THR A 334 -8.29 -5.46 -5.24
N LEU A 335 -7.83 -6.64 -4.80
CA LEU A 335 -6.71 -7.34 -5.41
C LEU A 335 -7.01 -7.74 -6.86
N ALA A 336 -8.20 -8.25 -7.14
CA ALA A 336 -8.63 -8.60 -8.49
C ALA A 336 -8.66 -7.37 -9.42
N GLU A 337 -9.25 -6.27 -8.97
CA GLU A 337 -9.30 -5.00 -9.73
C GLU A 337 -7.90 -4.45 -10.02
N ILE A 338 -7.05 -4.34 -8.99
CA ILE A 338 -5.69 -3.82 -9.13
C ILE A 338 -4.88 -4.69 -10.11
N THR A 339 -4.97 -6.01 -9.96
CA THR A 339 -4.25 -6.96 -10.83
C THR A 339 -4.72 -6.89 -12.28
N ALA A 340 -6.03 -6.82 -12.52
CA ALA A 340 -6.60 -6.68 -13.86
C ALA A 340 -6.22 -5.35 -14.52
N LYS A 341 -5.99 -4.30 -13.74
CA LYS A 341 -5.49 -3.00 -14.20
C LYS A 341 -3.95 -2.91 -14.30
N GLY A 342 -3.23 -4.02 -14.04
CA GLY A 342 -1.78 -4.12 -14.23
C GLY A 342 -0.93 -3.74 -13.02
N GLY A 343 -1.54 -3.42 -11.87
CA GLY A 343 -0.85 -3.00 -10.67
C GLY A 343 -0.48 -4.11 -9.71
N CYS A 344 0.22 -3.72 -8.64
CA CYS A 344 0.42 -4.48 -7.42
C CYS A 344 -0.35 -3.84 -6.26
N PHE A 345 -0.77 -4.66 -5.32
CA PHE A 345 -1.52 -4.22 -4.15
C PHE A 345 -0.66 -4.37 -2.88
N ALA A 346 -0.28 -3.26 -2.25
CA ALA A 346 0.32 -3.24 -0.92
C ALA A 346 -0.76 -2.98 0.13
N LEU A 347 -1.19 -4.03 0.82
CA LEU A 347 -2.16 -3.93 1.92
C LEU A 347 -1.42 -3.52 3.19
N ASN A 348 -1.81 -2.40 3.80
CA ASN A 348 -1.15 -1.91 5.01
C ASN A 348 -1.82 -2.40 6.29
N VAL A 349 -1.00 -2.82 7.25
CA VAL A 349 -1.36 -3.18 8.61
C VAL A 349 -0.49 -2.39 9.59
N GLY A 350 -1.10 -1.89 10.66
CA GLY A 350 -0.39 -1.23 11.78
C GLY A 350 -0.32 -2.15 12.98
N PRO A 351 0.85 -2.67 13.36
CA PRO A 351 1.04 -3.39 14.61
C PRO A 351 0.91 -2.48 15.83
N SER A 352 0.49 -3.03 16.98
CA SER A 352 0.38 -2.29 18.25
C SER A 352 1.75 -1.87 18.80
N GLY A 353 1.76 -1.00 19.81
CA GLY A 353 2.99 -0.61 20.51
C GLY A 353 3.68 -1.76 21.26
N GLU A 354 2.98 -2.87 21.50
CA GLU A 354 3.53 -4.11 22.08
C GLU A 354 4.13 -5.06 21.03
N GLY A 355 3.96 -4.79 19.73
CA GLY A 355 4.40 -5.66 18.63
C GLY A 355 3.39 -6.75 18.27
N ILE A 356 2.09 -6.51 18.52
CA ILE A 356 1.02 -7.46 18.21
C ILE A 356 0.33 -7.04 16.91
N ILE A 357 0.06 -8.01 16.05
CA ILE A 357 -0.91 -7.90 14.96
C ILE A 357 -2.25 -8.39 15.51
N GLU A 358 -3.28 -7.54 15.45
CA GLU A 358 -4.59 -7.82 16.05
C GLU A 358 -5.24 -9.08 15.48
N GLU A 359 -5.93 -9.86 16.34
CA GLU A 359 -6.59 -11.13 15.96
C GLU A 359 -7.57 -10.94 14.79
N GLU A 360 -8.30 -9.84 14.79
CA GLU A 360 -9.22 -9.49 13.69
C GLU A 360 -8.53 -9.33 12.33
N VAL A 361 -7.25 -8.91 12.31
CA VAL A 361 -6.40 -8.88 11.11
C VAL A 361 -6.05 -10.31 10.72
N LEU A 362 -5.58 -11.13 11.68
CA LEU A 362 -5.15 -12.51 11.45
C LEU A 362 -6.28 -13.37 10.86
N VAL A 363 -7.49 -13.26 11.41
CA VAL A 363 -8.67 -13.99 10.93
C VAL A 363 -8.98 -13.64 9.47
N ARG A 364 -8.92 -12.36 9.11
CA ARG A 364 -9.17 -11.91 7.71
C ARG A 364 -8.09 -12.41 6.77
N LEU A 365 -6.83 -12.23 7.13
CA LEU A 365 -5.70 -12.64 6.31
C LEU A 365 -5.67 -14.15 6.07
N LYS A 366 -6.01 -14.96 7.07
CA LYS A 366 -6.16 -16.41 6.94
C LYS A 366 -7.24 -16.79 5.90
N GLN A 367 -8.34 -16.04 5.85
CA GLN A 367 -9.41 -16.29 4.85
C GLN A 367 -8.95 -15.88 3.44
N VAL A 368 -8.25 -14.74 3.31
CA VAL A 368 -7.64 -14.31 2.03
C VAL A 368 -6.65 -15.37 1.54
N GLY A 369 -5.78 -15.86 2.41
CA GLY A 369 -4.81 -16.93 2.09
C GLY A 369 -5.48 -18.20 1.58
N LYS A 370 -6.56 -18.67 2.22
CA LYS A 370 -7.35 -19.82 1.76
C LYS A 370 -7.94 -19.62 0.36
N TRP A 371 -8.38 -18.41 0.06
CA TRP A 371 -8.87 -18.07 -1.28
C TRP A 371 -7.72 -18.08 -2.30
N LEU A 372 -6.58 -17.47 -1.97
CA LEU A 372 -5.40 -17.39 -2.85
C LEU A 372 -4.74 -18.74 -3.09
N GLN A 373 -4.77 -19.68 -2.14
CA GLN A 373 -4.28 -21.04 -2.33
C GLN A 373 -4.99 -21.76 -3.49
N LYS A 374 -6.26 -21.45 -3.73
CA LYS A 374 -7.07 -22.05 -4.80
C LYS A 374 -7.07 -21.22 -6.08
N ASN A 375 -7.04 -19.90 -5.95
CA ASN A 375 -7.29 -18.96 -7.04
C ASN A 375 -6.05 -18.15 -7.44
N GLY A 376 -4.93 -18.32 -6.77
CA GLY A 376 -3.73 -17.48 -6.93
C GLY A 376 -3.15 -17.47 -8.34
N THR A 377 -3.41 -18.49 -9.15
CA THR A 377 -3.00 -18.51 -10.58
C THR A 377 -3.70 -17.42 -11.40
N ALA A 378 -4.86 -16.94 -10.97
CA ALA A 378 -5.55 -15.81 -11.59
C ALA A 378 -4.99 -14.45 -11.15
N ILE A 379 -4.09 -14.43 -10.17
CA ILE A 379 -3.49 -13.23 -9.56
C ILE A 379 -1.99 -13.15 -9.90
N TYR A 380 -1.20 -14.10 -9.39
CA TYR A 380 0.26 -14.06 -9.48
C TYR A 380 0.76 -14.33 -10.89
N ALA A 381 1.87 -13.66 -11.25
CA ALA A 381 2.52 -13.76 -12.55
C ALA A 381 1.58 -13.52 -13.74
N THR A 382 0.50 -12.75 -13.52
CA THR A 382 -0.45 -12.38 -14.57
C THR A 382 -0.10 -11.04 -15.21
N ARG A 383 -0.66 -10.81 -16.39
CA ARG A 383 -0.55 -9.57 -17.18
C ARG A 383 -1.95 -9.07 -17.53
N ILE A 384 -2.00 -7.82 -17.98
CA ILE A 384 -3.22 -7.16 -18.44
C ILE A 384 -3.80 -7.79 -19.69
N THR A 385 -5.10 -7.60 -19.91
CA THR A 385 -5.82 -7.93 -21.13
C THR A 385 -6.50 -6.69 -21.69
N PRO A 386 -6.71 -6.55 -23.00
CA PRO A 386 -7.43 -5.41 -23.55
C PRO A 386 -8.85 -5.26 -22.97
N ASN A 387 -9.58 -6.36 -22.84
CA ASN A 387 -10.89 -6.40 -22.21
C ASN A 387 -10.75 -6.84 -20.74
N TYR A 388 -10.30 -5.93 -19.87
CA TYR A 388 -9.94 -6.24 -18.49
C TYR A 388 -11.09 -6.22 -17.48
N ASN A 389 -12.26 -5.70 -17.88
CA ASN A 389 -13.43 -5.62 -17.00
C ASN A 389 -14.75 -5.68 -17.74
N TYR A 390 -15.72 -6.40 -17.18
CA TYR A 390 -17.13 -6.34 -17.54
C TYR A 390 -17.98 -6.42 -16.27
N GLY A 391 -18.56 -5.32 -15.86
CA GLY A 391 -19.35 -5.25 -14.63
C GLY A 391 -18.56 -5.68 -13.40
N LYS A 392 -18.96 -6.80 -12.78
CA LYS A 392 -18.28 -7.38 -11.60
C LYS A 392 -17.19 -8.41 -11.97
N VAL A 393 -16.90 -8.60 -13.26
CA VAL A 393 -15.90 -9.57 -13.73
C VAL A 393 -14.63 -8.85 -14.15
N TRP A 394 -13.51 -9.22 -13.53
CA TRP A 394 -12.18 -8.74 -13.84
C TRP A 394 -11.39 -9.81 -14.60
N PHE A 395 -10.56 -9.40 -15.56
CA PHE A 395 -9.81 -10.32 -16.39
C PHE A 395 -8.32 -10.09 -16.27
N THR A 396 -7.59 -11.19 -16.18
CA THR A 396 -6.12 -11.25 -16.24
C THR A 396 -5.71 -12.34 -17.22
N ALA A 397 -4.47 -12.32 -17.68
CA ALA A 397 -3.90 -13.39 -18.51
C ALA A 397 -2.59 -13.87 -17.91
N ASN A 398 -2.20 -15.12 -18.18
CA ASN A 398 -0.84 -15.57 -17.96
C ASN A 398 0.13 -14.83 -18.90
N LYS A 399 1.45 -14.90 -18.63
CA LYS A 399 2.47 -14.13 -19.37
C LYS A 399 2.46 -14.35 -20.89
N ASP A 400 2.13 -15.57 -21.34
CA ASP A 400 2.08 -15.91 -22.78
C ASP A 400 0.74 -15.55 -23.45
N GLY A 401 -0.22 -14.98 -22.69
CA GLY A 401 -1.53 -14.59 -23.18
C GLY A 401 -2.49 -15.72 -23.54
N LYS A 402 -2.07 -16.99 -23.44
CA LYS A 402 -2.88 -18.13 -23.92
C LYS A 402 -3.96 -18.58 -22.95
N THR A 403 -3.84 -18.22 -21.67
CA THR A 403 -4.83 -18.51 -20.65
C THR A 403 -5.34 -17.23 -20.04
N LEU A 404 -6.63 -17.02 -20.13
CA LEU A 404 -7.33 -15.94 -19.44
C LEU A 404 -7.95 -16.45 -18.14
N TYR A 405 -8.04 -15.53 -17.21
CA TYR A 405 -8.74 -15.72 -15.94
C TYR A 405 -9.86 -14.69 -15.84
N ALA A 406 -11.07 -15.14 -15.49
CA ALA A 406 -12.21 -14.30 -15.17
C ALA A 406 -12.45 -14.36 -13.65
N ILE A 407 -12.37 -13.24 -12.96
CA ILE A 407 -12.55 -13.15 -11.51
C ILE A 407 -13.84 -12.39 -11.25
N TYR A 408 -14.87 -13.09 -10.78
CA TYR A 408 -16.12 -12.47 -10.34
C TYR A 408 -15.94 -11.92 -8.94
N ALA A 409 -15.90 -10.60 -8.85
CA ALA A 409 -15.81 -9.87 -7.58
C ALA A 409 -17.20 -9.86 -6.91
N LEU A 410 -17.34 -10.63 -5.82
CA LEU A 410 -18.60 -10.67 -5.06
C LEU A 410 -18.67 -9.46 -4.12
N PRO A 411 -19.64 -8.53 -4.31
CA PRO A 411 -19.79 -7.40 -3.43
C PRO A 411 -20.15 -7.80 -2.00
N GLU A 412 -19.85 -6.90 -1.05
CA GLU A 412 -20.19 -7.08 0.35
C GLU A 412 -21.69 -7.18 0.53
N GLY A 413 -22.14 -8.19 1.31
CA GLY A 413 -23.56 -8.42 1.61
C GLY A 413 -24.38 -9.02 0.47
N GLU A 414 -23.79 -9.25 -0.71
CA GLU A 414 -24.49 -9.92 -1.81
C GLU A 414 -24.28 -11.45 -1.78
N ASN A 415 -25.21 -12.17 -2.39
CA ASN A 415 -25.10 -13.58 -2.67
C ASN A 415 -24.61 -13.81 -4.11
N LEU A 416 -24.04 -14.99 -4.36
CA LEU A 416 -23.72 -15.41 -5.72
C LEU A 416 -25.00 -15.44 -6.58
N PRO A 417 -24.93 -14.92 -7.84
CA PRO A 417 -26.06 -14.96 -8.76
C PRO A 417 -26.29 -16.39 -9.30
N GLU A 418 -27.39 -16.63 -9.99
CA GLU A 418 -27.62 -17.89 -10.67
C GLU A 418 -26.66 -18.15 -11.83
N TYR A 419 -26.16 -17.07 -12.45
CA TYR A 419 -25.18 -17.11 -13.52
C TYR A 419 -24.24 -15.92 -13.49
N ILE A 420 -23.08 -16.09 -14.09
CA ILE A 420 -22.12 -15.02 -14.36
C ILE A 420 -22.06 -14.80 -15.86
N GLU A 421 -22.03 -13.55 -16.29
CA GLU A 421 -21.92 -13.21 -17.72
C GLU A 421 -20.92 -12.09 -17.98
N TRP A 422 -20.39 -12.06 -19.20
CA TRP A 422 -19.51 -11.00 -19.70
C TRP A 422 -19.53 -10.90 -21.23
N GLU A 423 -19.05 -9.77 -21.76
CA GLU A 423 -18.77 -9.54 -23.17
C GLU A 423 -17.27 -9.61 -23.47
N GLY A 424 -16.91 -9.88 -24.70
CA GLY A 424 -15.51 -10.10 -25.10
C GLY A 424 -14.91 -11.37 -24.47
N ASN A 425 -13.61 -11.48 -24.49
CA ASN A 425 -12.84 -12.57 -23.84
C ASN A 425 -13.50 -13.95 -23.99
N GLU A 426 -13.76 -14.33 -25.25
CA GLU A 426 -14.50 -15.56 -25.54
C GLU A 426 -13.70 -16.82 -25.22
N PRO A 427 -14.24 -17.76 -24.40
CA PRO A 427 -13.60 -19.03 -24.16
C PRO A 427 -13.53 -19.91 -25.41
N ASN A 428 -12.36 -20.56 -25.60
CA ASN A 428 -12.23 -21.66 -26.54
C ASN A 428 -12.32 -22.99 -25.78
N GLY A 429 -13.48 -23.59 -25.78
CA GLY A 429 -13.77 -24.82 -25.04
C GLY A 429 -14.41 -24.58 -23.67
N LYS A 430 -14.05 -25.40 -22.70
CA LYS A 430 -14.63 -25.34 -21.35
C LYS A 430 -13.99 -24.27 -20.49
N VAL A 431 -14.77 -23.74 -19.53
CA VAL A 431 -14.33 -22.83 -18.49
C VAL A 431 -14.16 -23.60 -17.18
N THR A 432 -13.02 -23.47 -16.53
CA THR A 432 -12.69 -24.20 -15.30
C THR A 432 -12.78 -23.28 -14.10
N LEU A 433 -13.59 -23.62 -13.09
CA LEU A 433 -13.65 -22.94 -11.80
C LEU A 433 -12.43 -23.34 -10.96
N LEU A 434 -11.57 -22.39 -10.61
CA LEU A 434 -10.29 -22.66 -9.95
C LEU A 434 -10.46 -23.26 -8.54
N GLN A 435 -11.50 -22.85 -7.79
CA GLN A 435 -11.71 -23.32 -6.42
C GLN A 435 -11.79 -24.85 -6.28
N ASN A 436 -12.25 -25.55 -7.32
CA ASN A 436 -12.50 -27.00 -7.25
C ASN A 436 -12.20 -27.78 -8.54
N GLY A 437 -11.70 -27.12 -9.58
CA GLY A 437 -11.38 -27.73 -10.87
C GLY A 437 -12.60 -28.11 -11.72
N LYS A 438 -13.83 -27.80 -11.30
CA LYS A 438 -15.04 -28.14 -12.04
C LYS A 438 -15.10 -27.38 -13.35
N GLN A 439 -15.42 -28.09 -14.44
CA GLN A 439 -15.56 -27.53 -15.77
C GLN A 439 -17.01 -27.21 -16.10
N PHE A 440 -17.20 -26.08 -16.75
CA PHE A 440 -18.51 -25.58 -17.20
C PHE A 440 -18.53 -25.40 -18.70
N LYS A 441 -19.70 -25.69 -19.31
CA LYS A 441 -20.04 -25.17 -20.62
C LYS A 441 -20.56 -23.76 -20.45
N TYR A 442 -20.37 -22.92 -21.44
CA TYR A 442 -20.98 -21.60 -21.50
C TYR A 442 -22.04 -21.56 -22.60
N THR A 443 -22.94 -20.63 -22.50
CA THR A 443 -23.93 -20.30 -23.56
C THR A 443 -23.65 -18.89 -24.07
N ARG A 444 -24.04 -18.62 -25.30
CA ARG A 444 -24.08 -17.28 -25.86
C ARG A 444 -25.52 -16.79 -25.84
N MET A 445 -25.74 -15.63 -25.24
CA MET A 445 -27.02 -14.94 -25.22
C MET A 445 -26.78 -13.44 -25.42
N ASP A 446 -27.38 -12.85 -26.40
CA ASP A 446 -27.28 -11.41 -26.71
C ASP A 446 -25.83 -10.89 -26.79
N GLY A 447 -24.96 -11.67 -27.46
CA GLY A 447 -23.52 -11.34 -27.59
C GLY A 447 -22.67 -11.62 -26.35
N LYS A 448 -23.26 -12.05 -25.23
CA LYS A 448 -22.56 -12.31 -23.96
C LYS A 448 -22.28 -13.80 -23.79
N ILE A 449 -21.16 -14.05 -23.10
CA ILE A 449 -20.82 -15.37 -22.57
C ILE A 449 -21.51 -15.51 -21.22
N ARG A 450 -22.26 -16.58 -21.02
CA ARG A 450 -22.97 -16.87 -19.77
C ARG A 450 -22.62 -18.24 -19.23
N ILE A 451 -22.31 -18.31 -17.95
CA ILE A 451 -21.99 -19.53 -17.18
C ILE A 451 -22.99 -19.67 -16.06
N MET A 452 -23.78 -20.76 -16.08
CA MET A 452 -24.68 -21.10 -14.98
C MET A 452 -23.91 -21.62 -13.78
N LEU A 453 -24.16 -21.04 -12.61
CA LEU A 453 -23.53 -21.48 -11.36
C LEU A 453 -24.34 -22.61 -10.71
N PRO A 454 -23.68 -23.67 -10.22
CA PRO A 454 -24.37 -24.71 -9.48
C PRO A 454 -24.79 -24.22 -8.08
N LYS A 455 -25.86 -24.75 -7.55
CA LYS A 455 -26.25 -24.54 -6.16
C LYS A 455 -25.18 -25.08 -5.20
N GLY A 456 -25.05 -24.46 -4.03
CA GLY A 456 -24.15 -24.91 -2.96
C GLY A 456 -22.68 -24.45 -3.09
N LEU A 457 -22.37 -23.54 -4.01
CA LEU A 457 -21.09 -22.86 -3.98
C LEU A 457 -20.98 -21.97 -2.73
N LYS A 458 -19.77 -21.90 -2.17
CA LYS A 458 -19.49 -20.97 -1.09
C LYS A 458 -19.69 -19.53 -1.59
N ASN A 459 -20.31 -18.70 -0.78
CA ASN A 459 -20.57 -17.29 -1.09
C ASN A 459 -19.30 -16.45 -0.94
N GLU A 460 -18.44 -16.52 -1.94
CA GLU A 460 -17.16 -15.82 -2.04
C GLU A 460 -16.86 -15.44 -3.49
N ALA A 461 -15.85 -14.61 -3.74
CA ALA A 461 -15.39 -14.30 -5.10
C ALA A 461 -14.97 -15.58 -5.83
N LEU A 462 -15.32 -15.69 -7.11
CA LEU A 462 -15.08 -16.87 -7.95
C LEU A 462 -14.02 -16.55 -9.01
N ALA A 463 -13.08 -17.46 -9.25
CA ALA A 463 -12.13 -17.31 -10.33
C ALA A 463 -12.19 -18.49 -11.31
N PHE A 464 -12.22 -18.19 -12.58
CA PHE A 464 -12.30 -19.14 -13.68
C PHE A 464 -11.07 -19.01 -14.57
N SER A 465 -10.64 -20.12 -15.17
CA SER A 465 -9.64 -20.14 -16.22
C SER A 465 -10.20 -20.72 -17.51
N PHE A 466 -9.74 -20.19 -18.64
CA PHE A 466 -10.09 -20.68 -19.97
C PHE A 466 -9.03 -20.30 -21.01
N LYS A 467 -8.99 -21.03 -22.12
CA LYS A 467 -8.18 -20.65 -23.28
C LYS A 467 -8.99 -19.70 -24.14
N THR A 468 -8.32 -18.82 -24.87
CA THR A 468 -8.95 -17.97 -25.91
C THR A 468 -8.72 -18.57 -27.30
N LYS A 469 -9.57 -18.19 -28.23
CA LYS A 469 -9.22 -18.29 -29.65
C LYS A 469 -8.12 -17.26 -29.87
N GLY A 470 -6.93 -17.71 -30.23
CA GLY A 470 -5.82 -16.82 -30.59
C GLY A 470 -6.19 -15.88 -31.74
#